data_917f0a31de424f652d1c9ddb1d127c2a
#
_entry.id   917f0a31de424f652d1c9ddb1d127c2a
#
_cell.length_a   1.000
_cell.length_b   1.000
_cell.length_c   1.000
_cell.angle_alpha   90.00
_cell.angle_beta   90.00
_cell.angle_gamma   90.00
#
_symmetry.space_group_name_H-M   'P 1'
#
loop_
_entity.id
_entity.type
_entity.pdbx_description
1 polymer ?
#
loop_
_entity_poly.entity_id
_entity_poly.type
_entity_poly.pdbx_seq_one_letter_code
_entity_poly.pdbx_strand_id
1 'polypeptide(L)'
;MKLRKILMTTTLAAACVATLAAVPQNEKQPVISSTGRFGDPTSIAIKYQDYLYGVVKEKNPGELILTKTKFGVDQTFKLNKKTKFTQDGKASSYDKLKVGDKIFIDVDTDKKTGVMTAKKVVSGVDIPSIPSEQ
;
A
#
# COMPACT_ATOMS: atom_id res chain seq x y z
N MET A 1 -13.36 50.75 -45.45
CA MET A 1 -13.39 49.52 -44.66
C MET A 1 -13.90 49.85 -43.26
N LYS A 2 -15.06 49.40 -42.97
CA LYS A 2 -15.67 49.65 -41.67
C LYS A 2 -15.43 48.44 -40.78
N LEU A 3 -14.59 48.62 -39.76
CA LEU A 3 -14.44 47.68 -38.70
C LEU A 3 -15.73 47.67 -37.86
N ARG A 4 -16.50 46.65 -38.02
CA ARG A 4 -17.60 46.39 -37.14
C ARG A 4 -17.05 45.82 -35.84
N LYS A 5 -17.05 46.65 -34.83
CA LYS A 5 -16.87 46.22 -33.44
C LYS A 5 -18.09 45.42 -33.07
N ILE A 6 -17.93 44.13 -33.06
CA ILE A 6 -18.92 43.28 -32.44
C ILE A 6 -18.67 43.36 -30.94
N LEU A 7 -19.52 44.08 -30.27
CA LEU A 7 -19.58 44.07 -28.85
C LEU A 7 -20.25 42.76 -28.45
N MET A 8 -19.49 41.78 -28.14
CA MET A 8 -20.00 40.60 -27.44
C MET A 8 -20.10 40.92 -25.97
N THR A 9 -21.24 41.29 -25.58
CA THR A 9 -21.62 41.24 -24.17
C THR A 9 -21.79 39.80 -23.80
N THR A 10 -20.74 39.20 -23.32
CA THR A 10 -20.88 37.94 -22.60
C THR A 10 -21.40 38.21 -21.24
N THR A 11 -22.67 38.12 -21.07
CA THR A 11 -23.26 37.94 -19.78
C THR A 11 -22.81 36.60 -19.23
N LEU A 12 -21.81 36.65 -18.41
CA LEU A 12 -21.44 35.50 -17.63
C LEU A 12 -22.36 35.43 -16.45
N ALA A 13 -23.48 34.82 -16.64
CA ALA A 13 -24.34 34.41 -15.55
C ALA A 13 -23.94 33.03 -15.08
N ALA A 14 -24.01 32.89 -13.83
CA ALA A 14 -24.04 31.65 -13.10
C ALA A 14 -22.73 31.25 -12.44
N ALA A 15 -22.47 31.89 -11.39
CA ALA A 15 -21.85 31.25 -10.27
C ALA A 15 -22.83 30.22 -9.70
N CYS A 16 -22.87 29.04 -10.22
CA CYS A 16 -23.38 27.91 -9.45
C CYS A 16 -22.36 27.63 -8.36
N VAL A 17 -22.48 28.28 -7.27
CA VAL A 17 -21.83 27.90 -6.05
C VAL A 17 -22.54 26.62 -5.60
N ALA A 18 -22.10 25.50 -6.14
CA ALA A 18 -22.34 24.26 -5.49
C ALA A 18 -21.53 24.29 -4.20
N THR A 19 -22.11 24.74 -3.16
CA THR A 19 -21.59 24.47 -1.84
C THR A 19 -21.73 22.98 -1.61
N LEU A 20 -20.76 22.24 -2.09
CA LEU A 20 -20.51 20.95 -1.54
C LEU A 20 -20.15 21.19 -0.10
N ALA A 21 -21.13 21.03 0.76
CA ALA A 21 -20.85 20.82 2.14
C ALA A 21 -20.01 19.54 2.19
N ALA A 22 -18.70 19.71 2.17
CA ALA A 22 -17.82 18.66 2.56
C ALA A 22 -18.18 18.35 4.00
N VAL A 23 -18.97 17.33 4.19
CA VAL A 23 -19.17 16.75 5.50
C VAL A 23 -17.79 16.30 5.92
N PRO A 24 -17.19 16.90 6.94
CA PRO A 24 -15.96 16.34 7.46
C PRO A 24 -16.32 14.97 7.96
N GLN A 25 -15.94 13.97 7.19
CA GLN A 25 -15.96 12.61 7.67
C GLN A 25 -14.85 12.46 8.69
N ASN A 26 -14.99 13.17 9.74
CA ASN A 26 -14.32 12.87 10.96
C ASN A 26 -15.16 11.84 11.72
N GLU A 27 -15.52 10.81 11.00
CA GLU A 27 -15.85 9.58 11.66
C GLU A 27 -14.56 9.09 12.28
N LYS A 28 -14.34 9.50 13.50
CA LYS A 28 -13.61 8.65 14.41
C LYS A 28 -14.33 7.33 14.32
N GLN A 29 -13.80 6.45 13.48
CA GLN A 29 -14.17 5.05 13.56
C GLN A 29 -14.11 4.70 15.03
N PRO A 30 -15.17 4.20 15.59
CA PRO A 30 -15.09 3.73 16.96
C PRO A 30 -13.87 2.82 16.98
N VAL A 31 -12.88 3.23 17.74
CA VAL A 31 -11.80 2.34 18.08
C VAL A 31 -12.52 1.25 18.84
N ILE A 32 -12.86 0.20 18.13
CA ILE A 32 -13.32 -1.01 18.76
C ILE A 32 -12.08 -1.49 19.49
N SER A 33 -11.92 -1.00 20.68
CA SER A 33 -11.04 -1.63 21.63
C SER A 33 -11.69 -2.97 21.91
N SER A 34 -11.48 -3.90 21.00
CA SER A 34 -11.74 -5.29 21.28
C SER A 34 -10.73 -5.69 22.34
N THR A 35 -11.07 -5.45 23.57
CA THR A 35 -10.49 -6.18 24.68
C THR A 35 -10.86 -7.63 24.48
N GLY A 36 -10.24 -8.21 23.44
CA GLY A 36 -10.45 -9.58 23.07
C GLY A 36 -9.90 -10.47 24.17
N ARG A 37 -10.75 -11.27 24.72
CA ARG A 37 -10.39 -12.38 25.64
C ARG A 37 -9.51 -13.45 24.99
N PHE A 38 -9.13 -13.27 23.78
CA PHE A 38 -8.30 -14.18 23.01
C PHE A 38 -6.99 -13.47 22.71
N GLY A 39 -5.90 -14.09 23.12
CA GLY A 39 -4.55 -13.54 23.11
C GLY A 39 -4.29 -12.66 21.89
N ASP A 40 -3.71 -11.55 22.18
CA ASP A 40 -3.63 -10.35 21.39
C ASP A 40 -3.08 -10.59 19.97
N PRO A 41 -3.90 -10.85 18.95
CA PRO A 41 -3.39 -10.96 17.59
C PRO A 41 -2.94 -9.60 17.04
N THR A 42 -3.18 -8.55 17.81
CA THR A 42 -3.04 -7.18 17.38
C THR A 42 -1.59 -6.72 17.32
N SER A 43 -0.69 -7.33 18.07
CA SER A 43 0.70 -6.89 18.10
C SER A 43 1.43 -7.08 16.77
N ILE A 44 1.18 -8.18 16.08
CA ILE A 44 1.78 -8.45 14.76
C ILE A 44 1.10 -7.60 13.69
N ALA A 45 -0.22 -7.50 13.72
CA ALA A 45 -0.98 -6.70 12.79
C ALA A 45 -0.62 -5.21 12.88
N ILE A 46 -0.48 -4.67 14.09
CA ILE A 46 -0.06 -3.29 14.32
C ILE A 46 1.38 -3.07 13.85
N LYS A 47 2.27 -4.02 14.13
CA LYS A 47 3.69 -3.90 13.76
C LYS A 47 3.90 -3.83 12.24
N TYR A 48 3.06 -4.48 11.47
CA TYR A 48 3.20 -4.58 10.02
C TYR A 48 2.05 -3.92 9.24
N GLN A 49 1.27 -3.04 9.88
CA GLN A 49 0.14 -2.39 9.22
C GLN A 49 0.52 -1.58 7.98
N ASP A 50 1.73 -1.01 7.97
CA ASP A 50 2.25 -0.22 6.85
C ASP A 50 3.01 -1.07 5.82
N TYR A 51 3.15 -2.36 6.10
CA TYR A 51 3.82 -3.29 5.20
C TYR A 51 2.83 -3.86 4.19
N LEU A 52 3.32 -4.13 3.00
CA LEU A 52 2.58 -4.90 2.02
C LEU A 52 2.78 -6.38 2.29
N TYR A 53 1.68 -7.11 2.25
CA TYR A 53 1.70 -8.56 2.33
C TYR A 53 1.72 -9.16 0.93
N GLY A 54 2.44 -10.23 0.75
CA GLY A 54 2.42 -11.00 -0.48
C GLY A 54 3.11 -12.34 -0.34
N VAL A 55 2.99 -13.14 -1.39
CA VAL A 55 3.68 -14.42 -1.52
C VAL A 55 4.73 -14.29 -2.61
N VAL A 56 5.93 -14.78 -2.35
CA VAL A 56 7.02 -14.74 -3.34
C VAL A 56 6.66 -15.63 -4.53
N LYS A 57 6.48 -15.03 -5.68
CA LYS A 57 6.22 -15.71 -6.94
C LYS A 57 7.51 -16.02 -7.68
N GLU A 58 8.39 -15.04 -7.74
CA GLU A 58 9.65 -15.15 -8.48
C GLU A 58 10.73 -14.31 -7.82
N LYS A 59 11.95 -14.83 -7.87
CA LYS A 59 13.15 -14.16 -7.37
C LYS A 59 14.10 -13.92 -8.52
N ASN A 60 14.36 -12.67 -8.81
CA ASN A 60 15.36 -12.26 -9.80
C ASN A 60 16.47 -11.44 -9.13
N PRO A 61 17.67 -11.40 -9.70
CA PRO A 61 18.72 -10.52 -9.20
C PRO A 61 18.25 -9.06 -9.20
N GLY A 62 18.15 -8.46 -8.02
CA GLY A 62 17.72 -7.08 -7.85
C GLY A 62 16.22 -6.82 -7.95
N GLU A 63 15.40 -7.84 -8.15
CA GLU A 63 13.94 -7.73 -8.22
C GLU A 63 13.25 -8.89 -7.49
N LEU A 64 12.11 -8.59 -6.92
CA LEU A 64 11.26 -9.54 -6.24
C LEU A 64 9.83 -9.40 -6.75
N ILE A 65 9.25 -10.46 -7.25
CA ILE A 65 7.86 -10.47 -7.72
C ILE A 65 6.99 -11.17 -6.68
N LEU A 66 5.97 -10.43 -6.22
CA LEU A 66 4.99 -10.94 -5.27
C LEU A 66 3.63 -11.13 -5.94
N THR A 67 2.97 -12.19 -5.58
CA THR A 67 1.57 -12.46 -5.90
C THR A 67 0.71 -12.40 -4.65
N LYS A 68 -0.61 -12.45 -4.82
CA LYS A 68 -1.58 -12.37 -3.72
C LYS A 68 -1.41 -11.14 -2.82
N THR A 69 -0.99 -10.04 -3.43
CA THR A 69 -0.94 -8.75 -2.76
C THR A 69 -2.33 -8.13 -2.68
N LYS A 70 -2.48 -7.10 -1.85
CA LYS A 70 -3.74 -6.34 -1.76
C LYS A 70 -4.21 -5.69 -3.07
N PHE A 71 -3.35 -5.61 -4.06
CA PHE A 71 -3.69 -5.03 -5.37
C PHE A 71 -4.35 -6.02 -6.33
N GLY A 72 -4.41 -7.31 -5.97
CA GLY A 72 -5.01 -8.35 -6.79
C GLY A 72 -4.22 -8.76 -8.04
N VAL A 73 -3.09 -8.12 -8.30
CA VAL A 73 -2.17 -8.40 -9.40
C VAL A 73 -0.75 -8.57 -8.87
N ASP A 74 0.08 -9.23 -9.65
CA ASP A 74 1.48 -9.40 -9.29
C ASP A 74 2.19 -8.04 -9.23
N GLN A 75 3.01 -7.85 -8.22
CA GLN A 75 3.76 -6.63 -8.00
C GLN A 75 5.25 -6.92 -8.04
N THR A 76 5.98 -6.08 -8.75
CA THR A 76 7.44 -6.15 -8.82
C THR A 76 8.06 -5.07 -7.93
N PHE A 77 8.98 -5.50 -7.09
CA PHE A 77 9.72 -4.65 -6.17
C PHE A 77 11.20 -4.69 -6.50
N LYS A 78 11.81 -3.52 -6.59
CA LYS A 78 13.25 -3.43 -6.76
C LYS A 78 13.96 -3.64 -5.42
N LEU A 79 15.04 -4.37 -5.46
CA LEU A 79 15.93 -4.58 -4.34
C LEU A 79 17.21 -3.76 -4.53
N ASN A 80 17.71 -3.21 -3.46
CA ASN A 80 18.98 -2.50 -3.47
C ASN A 80 19.88 -2.98 -2.32
N LYS A 81 21.10 -2.47 -2.27
CA LYS A 81 22.07 -2.84 -1.21
C LYS A 81 21.61 -2.47 0.19
N LYS A 82 20.66 -1.55 0.30
CA LYS A 82 20.10 -1.09 1.58
C LYS A 82 18.87 -1.91 2.01
N THR A 83 18.36 -2.78 1.16
CA THR A 83 17.23 -3.64 1.49
C THR A 83 17.62 -4.60 2.61
N LYS A 84 16.87 -4.56 3.70
CA LYS A 84 17.09 -5.44 4.85
C LYS A 84 16.18 -6.64 4.78
N PHE A 85 16.74 -7.80 5.05
CA PHE A 85 16.00 -9.06 5.13
C PHE A 85 15.96 -9.55 6.58
N THR A 86 14.80 -9.98 7.01
CA THR A 86 14.58 -10.53 8.35
C THR A 86 13.75 -11.80 8.24
N GLN A 87 14.14 -12.84 8.94
CA GLN A 87 13.42 -14.10 9.02
C GLN A 87 13.27 -14.51 10.48
N ASP A 88 12.05 -14.82 10.91
CA ASP A 88 11.75 -15.22 12.30
C ASP A 88 12.29 -14.21 13.34
N GLY A 89 12.25 -12.92 12.99
CA GLY A 89 12.76 -11.85 13.84
C GLY A 89 14.28 -11.67 13.86
N LYS A 90 15.02 -12.47 13.10
CA LYS A 90 16.49 -12.42 13.00
C LYS A 90 16.93 -11.87 11.66
N ALA A 91 18.12 -11.26 11.62
CA ALA A 91 18.72 -10.82 10.37
C ALA A 91 18.89 -12.00 9.41
N SER A 92 18.55 -11.79 8.16
CA SER A 92 18.57 -12.79 7.10
C SER A 92 19.18 -12.24 5.81
N SER A 93 19.12 -12.99 4.75
CA SER A 93 19.61 -12.59 3.43
C SER A 93 18.61 -12.95 2.34
N TYR A 94 18.77 -12.35 1.17
CA TYR A 94 17.97 -12.65 -0.01
C TYR A 94 18.00 -14.12 -0.40
N ASP A 95 19.14 -14.79 -0.22
CA ASP A 95 19.32 -16.19 -0.61
C ASP A 95 18.46 -17.15 0.19
N LYS A 96 18.15 -16.79 1.44
CA LYS A 96 17.29 -17.60 2.32
C LYS A 96 15.80 -17.48 1.99
N LEU A 97 15.42 -16.46 1.26
CA LEU A 97 14.05 -16.28 0.81
C LEU A 97 13.74 -17.29 -0.30
N LYS A 98 12.61 -17.97 -0.19
CA LYS A 98 12.18 -19.01 -1.15
C LYS A 98 10.91 -18.58 -1.88
N VAL A 99 10.75 -19.08 -3.09
CA VAL A 99 9.48 -18.96 -3.82
C VAL A 99 8.36 -19.66 -3.04
N GLY A 100 7.23 -18.99 -2.89
CA GLY A 100 6.12 -19.47 -2.08
C GLY A 100 6.12 -19.00 -0.62
N ASP A 101 7.18 -18.33 -0.18
CA ASP A 101 7.23 -17.74 1.16
C ASP A 101 6.24 -16.58 1.29
N LYS A 102 5.56 -16.56 2.41
CA LYS A 102 4.72 -15.43 2.80
C LYS A 102 5.60 -14.37 3.43
N ILE A 103 5.50 -13.15 2.93
CA ILE A 103 6.33 -12.05 3.41
C ILE A 103 5.54 -10.78 3.64
N PHE A 104 6.08 -9.97 4.53
CA PHE A 104 5.74 -8.56 4.65
C PHE A 104 6.87 -7.71 4.09
N ILE A 105 6.53 -6.72 3.31
CA ILE A 105 7.51 -5.86 2.68
C ILE A 105 7.19 -4.39 2.96
N ASP A 106 8.20 -3.68 3.46
CA ASP A 106 8.17 -2.22 3.58
C ASP A 106 8.73 -1.63 2.30
N VAL A 107 7.97 -0.78 1.67
CA VAL A 107 8.20 -0.29 0.31
C VAL A 107 8.28 1.23 0.29
N ASP A 108 9.25 1.73 -0.44
CA ASP A 108 9.30 3.11 -0.88
C ASP A 108 8.87 3.21 -2.34
N THR A 109 7.90 4.05 -2.61
CA THR A 109 7.38 4.25 -3.96
C THR A 109 7.84 5.60 -4.49
N ASP A 110 8.55 5.58 -5.60
CA ASP A 110 8.89 6.80 -6.31
C ASP A 110 7.62 7.39 -6.93
N LYS A 111 7.25 8.57 -6.49
CA LYS A 111 6.04 9.25 -6.96
C LYS A 111 6.11 9.66 -8.44
N LYS A 112 7.31 9.81 -8.99
CA LYS A 112 7.50 10.21 -10.39
C LYS A 112 7.41 9.03 -11.34
N THR A 113 8.03 7.92 -10.99
CA THR A 113 8.13 6.74 -11.86
C THR A 113 7.16 5.62 -11.47
N GLY A 114 6.61 5.66 -10.26
CA GLY A 114 5.77 4.59 -9.71
C GLY A 114 6.57 3.33 -9.33
N VAL A 115 7.89 3.39 -9.39
CA VAL A 115 8.74 2.26 -9.05
C VAL A 115 8.73 2.02 -7.54
N MET A 116 8.45 0.79 -7.16
CA MET A 116 8.45 0.36 -5.77
C MET A 116 9.79 -0.29 -5.42
N THR A 117 10.45 0.25 -4.41
CA THR A 117 11.73 -0.26 -3.92
C THR A 117 11.54 -0.82 -2.51
N ALA A 118 11.98 -2.05 -2.31
CA ALA A 118 11.90 -2.69 -1.01
C ALA A 118 12.93 -2.10 -0.05
N LYS A 119 12.48 -1.63 1.10
CA LYS A 119 13.33 -1.19 2.22
C LYS A 119 13.62 -2.34 3.17
N LYS A 120 12.59 -3.08 3.49
CA LYS A 120 12.69 -4.20 4.43
C LYS A 120 11.77 -5.33 4.00
N VAL A 121 12.27 -6.54 4.08
CA VAL A 121 11.53 -7.77 3.78
C VAL A 121 11.53 -8.64 5.04
N VAL A 122 10.36 -9.04 5.48
CA VAL A 122 10.18 -9.87 6.66
C VAL A 122 9.50 -11.17 6.27
N SER A 123 10.13 -12.29 6.56
CA SER A 123 9.62 -13.64 6.33
C SER A 123 9.52 -14.42 7.64
N GLY A 124 8.85 -15.55 7.62
CA GLY A 124 8.70 -16.41 8.81
C GLY A 124 7.76 -15.85 9.87
N VAL A 125 6.96 -14.85 9.56
CA VAL A 125 5.92 -14.36 10.46
C VAL A 125 4.65 -15.16 10.20
N ASP A 126 4.19 -15.87 11.23
CA ASP A 126 2.89 -16.52 11.19
C ASP A 126 1.79 -15.47 11.10
N ILE A 127 1.20 -15.39 9.94
CA ILE A 127 0.03 -14.55 9.75
C ILE A 127 -1.15 -15.40 10.18
N PRO A 128 -1.93 -14.94 11.18
CA PRO A 128 -3.19 -15.58 11.41
C PRO A 128 -3.97 -15.57 10.11
N SER A 129 -4.30 -16.75 9.62
CA SER A 129 -5.08 -16.91 8.40
C SER A 129 -6.33 -16.06 8.54
N ILE A 130 -6.38 -15.01 7.73
CA ILE A 130 -7.62 -14.28 7.54
C ILE A 130 -8.59 -15.32 6.99
N PRO A 131 -9.73 -15.57 7.63
CA PRO A 131 -10.70 -16.48 7.08
C PRO A 131 -11.02 -15.98 5.66
N SER A 132 -10.70 -16.81 4.69
CA SER A 132 -11.16 -16.55 3.33
C SER A 132 -12.67 -16.63 3.40
N GLU A 133 -13.32 -15.50 3.32
CA GLU A 133 -14.76 -15.47 3.09
C GLU A 133 -15.02 -16.26 1.81
N GLN A 134 -15.68 -17.38 2.00
CA GLN A 134 -16.26 -18.16 0.90
C GLN A 134 -17.52 -17.48 0.39
#